data_c8314b0b0f3134f672dd1063339d2d36
#
_entry.id   c8314b0b0f3134f672dd1063339d2d36
#
_cell.length_a   1.000
_cell.length_b   1.000
_cell.length_c   1.000
_cell.angle_alpha   90.00
_cell.angle_beta   90.00
_cell.angle_gamma   90.00
#
_symmetry.space_group_name_H-M   'P 1'
#
loop_
_entity.id
_entity.type
_entity.pdbx_description
1 polymer ?
#
loop_
_entity_poly.entity_id
_entity_poly.type
_entity_poly.pdbx_seq_one_letter_code
_entity_poly.pdbx_strand_id
1 'polypeptide(L)'
;PADLSVAGMARGLVQSKMDMLSAKFNRSNMGKAVLLFDAMGGYRIRYQADQKTPFASVADDKTVFDTVQYPAELLYKAEGVETKIGDCDDLTVLYASLLENLSIDTAFLEANDPGHGHIYMMFDSGIKPAKAEDHFLSANEYVKWQGRIWIPVEATMYGFTFADAWRNGAAEYHRLKPKKLIDEVYVQQWLQTYKPA
;
A
#
# COMPACT_ATOMS: atom_id res chain seq x y z
N PRO A 1 4.62 -12.04 -0.69
CA PRO A 1 4.44 -12.60 0.68
C PRO A 1 5.34 -13.79 0.99
N ALA A 2 5.93 -14.44 -0.04
CA ALA A 2 6.80 -15.61 0.17
C ALA A 2 8.23 -15.25 0.61
N ASP A 3 8.66 -13.99 0.45
CA ASP A 3 10.01 -13.56 0.82
C ASP A 3 10.15 -13.51 2.35
N LEU A 4 11.02 -14.38 2.89
CA LEU A 4 11.28 -14.49 4.33
C LEU A 4 11.90 -13.23 4.93
N SER A 5 12.64 -12.43 4.15
CA SER A 5 13.25 -11.19 4.62
C SER A 5 12.20 -10.09 4.82
N VAL A 6 11.25 -9.97 3.89
CA VAL A 6 10.10 -9.04 4.00
C VAL A 6 9.21 -9.45 5.16
N ALA A 7 8.93 -10.77 5.31
CA ALA A 7 8.14 -11.31 6.41
C ALA A 7 8.81 -11.05 7.77
N GLY A 8 10.12 -11.25 7.86
CA GLY A 8 10.91 -11.02 9.07
C GLY A 8 10.87 -9.54 9.48
N MET A 9 11.02 -8.63 8.52
CA MET A 9 10.95 -7.20 8.77
C MET A 9 9.55 -6.77 9.24
N ALA A 10 8.48 -7.17 8.54
CA ALA A 10 7.12 -6.81 8.91
C ALA A 10 6.79 -7.23 10.34
N ARG A 11 7.09 -8.49 10.70
CA ARG A 11 6.85 -9.04 12.05
C ARG A 11 7.73 -8.38 13.10
N GLY A 12 9.02 -8.19 12.81
CA GLY A 12 9.98 -7.58 13.73
C GLY A 12 9.63 -6.13 14.06
N LEU A 13 9.23 -5.34 13.07
CA LEU A 13 8.80 -3.95 13.26
C LEU A 13 7.56 -3.86 14.17
N VAL A 14 6.54 -4.67 13.89
CA VAL A 14 5.32 -4.67 14.71
C VAL A 14 5.63 -5.13 16.12
N GLN A 15 6.41 -6.21 16.28
CA GLN A 15 6.76 -6.74 17.59
C GLN A 15 7.56 -5.74 18.42
N SER A 16 8.56 -5.06 17.82
CA SER A 16 9.40 -4.08 18.54
C SER A 16 8.65 -2.85 19.04
N LYS A 17 7.48 -2.56 18.49
CA LYS A 17 6.65 -1.40 18.82
C LYS A 17 5.40 -1.76 19.64
N MET A 18 5.13 -3.06 19.85
CA MET A 18 3.92 -3.49 20.57
C MET A 18 3.81 -2.93 21.99
N ASP A 19 4.95 -2.64 22.62
CA ASP A 19 4.98 -2.11 23.98
C ASP A 19 4.82 -0.58 24.06
N MET A 20 4.95 0.12 22.91
CA MET A 20 4.94 1.59 22.86
C MET A 20 3.55 2.21 22.68
N LEU A 21 2.56 1.45 22.22
CA LEU A 21 1.19 1.89 21.98
C LEU A 21 0.20 1.00 22.71
N SER A 22 -1.05 1.41 22.86
CA SER A 22 -2.03 0.55 23.51
C SER A 22 -2.12 -0.81 22.80
N ALA A 23 -2.10 -1.90 23.56
CA ALA A 23 -2.11 -3.25 23.00
C ALA A 23 -3.30 -3.51 22.06
N LYS A 24 -4.42 -2.82 22.26
CA LYS A 24 -5.60 -2.91 21.40
C LYS A 24 -5.36 -2.28 20.03
N PHE A 25 -4.70 -1.11 19.96
CA PHE A 25 -4.39 -0.43 18.71
C PHE A 25 -3.36 -1.22 17.90
N ASN A 26 -2.26 -1.66 18.53
CA ASN A 26 -1.21 -2.43 17.87
C ASN A 26 -1.66 -3.76 17.29
N ARG A 27 -2.71 -4.36 17.87
CA ARG A 27 -3.30 -5.60 17.36
C ARG A 27 -4.30 -5.39 16.24
N SER A 28 -4.75 -4.17 16.01
CA SER A 28 -5.65 -3.85 14.91
C SER A 28 -4.90 -3.79 13.57
N ASN A 29 -5.60 -4.07 12.46
CA ASN A 29 -5.01 -3.91 11.12
C ASN A 29 -4.57 -2.46 10.89
N MET A 30 -5.37 -1.49 11.34
CA MET A 30 -5.04 -0.07 11.28
C MET A 30 -3.73 0.24 12.02
N GLY A 31 -3.58 -0.24 13.25
CA GLY A 31 -2.37 0.00 14.04
C GLY A 31 -1.11 -0.57 13.40
N LYS A 32 -1.19 -1.80 12.86
CA LYS A 32 -0.09 -2.43 12.14
C LYS A 32 0.25 -1.66 10.85
N ALA A 33 -0.77 -1.21 10.11
CA ALA A 33 -0.57 -0.44 8.90
C ALA A 33 0.15 0.89 9.18
N VAL A 34 -0.30 1.65 10.18
CA VAL A 34 0.36 2.89 10.62
C VAL A 34 1.84 2.64 10.96
N LEU A 35 2.11 1.62 11.79
CA LEU A 35 3.48 1.30 12.22
C LEU A 35 4.40 0.97 11.05
N LEU A 36 3.92 0.17 10.09
CA LEU A 36 4.70 -0.19 8.90
C LEU A 36 4.93 1.02 7.99
N PHE A 37 3.92 1.82 7.75
CA PHE A 37 4.04 3.02 6.92
C PHE A 37 5.06 4.01 7.47
N ASP A 38 4.95 4.35 8.75
CA ASP A 38 5.87 5.26 9.42
C ASP A 38 7.31 4.70 9.46
N ALA A 39 7.44 3.37 9.62
CA ALA A 39 8.74 2.72 9.56
C ALA A 39 9.38 2.86 8.19
N MET A 40 8.63 2.71 7.09
CA MET A 40 9.19 2.87 5.73
C MET A 40 9.72 4.28 5.52
N GLY A 41 9.00 5.30 6.01
CA GLY A 41 9.50 6.68 6.05
C GLY A 41 10.80 6.82 6.86
N GLY A 42 10.88 6.17 8.02
CA GLY A 42 12.08 6.11 8.88
C GLY A 42 13.26 5.39 8.22
N TYR A 43 13.02 4.36 7.42
CA TYR A 43 14.02 3.68 6.60
C TYR A 43 14.47 4.49 5.37
N ARG A 44 14.01 5.73 5.24
CA ARG A 44 14.33 6.65 4.15
C ARG A 44 13.93 6.13 2.77
N ILE A 45 12.90 5.31 2.69
CA ILE A 45 12.29 4.95 1.42
C ILE A 45 11.57 6.18 0.88
N ARG A 46 11.78 6.50 -0.40
CA ARG A 46 11.25 7.72 -1.03
C ARG A 46 10.70 7.41 -2.41
N TYR A 47 9.69 8.16 -2.77
CA TYR A 47 9.15 8.17 -4.12
C TYR A 47 10.07 8.96 -5.07
N GLN A 48 10.29 8.38 -6.24
CA GLN A 48 10.85 9.06 -7.39
C GLN A 48 10.25 8.42 -8.64
N ALA A 49 9.61 9.24 -9.46
CA ALA A 49 9.07 8.76 -10.73
C ALA A 49 10.17 8.14 -11.59
N ASP A 50 9.88 6.98 -12.19
CA ASP A 50 10.80 6.37 -13.16
C ASP A 50 10.93 7.30 -14.38
N GLN A 51 12.17 7.62 -14.74
CA GLN A 51 12.47 8.47 -15.89
C GLN A 51 12.45 7.68 -17.21
N LYS A 52 12.55 6.37 -17.18
CA LYS A 52 12.70 5.51 -18.36
C LYS A 52 11.38 4.86 -18.79
N THR A 53 10.62 4.37 -17.83
CA THR A 53 9.35 3.67 -18.05
C THR A 53 8.32 4.08 -17.01
N PRO A 54 7.84 5.34 -17.00
CA PRO A 54 6.81 5.73 -16.04
C PRO A 54 5.53 4.92 -16.31
N PHE A 55 4.90 4.41 -15.24
CA PHE A 55 3.66 3.62 -15.29
C PHE A 55 2.60 4.26 -16.21
N ALA A 56 2.49 5.59 -16.21
CA ALA A 56 1.62 6.34 -17.11
C ALA A 56 1.89 6.11 -18.61
N SER A 57 3.15 5.82 -18.98
CA SER A 57 3.53 5.54 -20.38
C SER A 57 3.26 4.10 -20.78
N VAL A 58 3.28 3.18 -19.81
CA VAL A 58 3.06 1.73 -20.02
C VAL A 58 1.57 1.41 -20.10
N ALA A 59 0.72 2.16 -19.39
CA ALA A 59 -0.72 1.97 -19.40
C ALA A 59 -1.33 2.09 -20.82
N ASP A 60 -0.72 2.91 -21.68
CA ASP A 60 -1.17 3.14 -23.06
C ASP A 60 -0.43 2.28 -24.10
N ASP A 61 0.74 1.69 -23.76
CA ASP A 61 1.56 0.89 -24.70
C ASP A 61 1.94 -0.47 -24.10
N LYS A 62 1.19 -1.51 -24.44
CA LYS A 62 1.42 -2.89 -23.99
C LYS A 62 2.72 -3.53 -24.51
N THR A 63 3.50 -2.84 -25.30
CA THR A 63 4.81 -3.31 -25.80
C THR A 63 5.97 -2.86 -24.91
N VAL A 64 5.74 -1.92 -24.02
CA VAL A 64 6.72 -1.45 -23.02
C VAL A 64 6.49 -2.25 -21.74
N PHE A 65 7.55 -2.90 -21.24
CA PHE A 65 7.52 -3.60 -19.96
C PHE A 65 8.00 -2.65 -18.87
N ASP A 66 7.15 -2.41 -17.90
CA ASP A 66 7.56 -1.83 -16.64
C ASP A 66 8.23 -2.88 -15.77
N THR A 67 9.21 -2.48 -14.97
CA THR A 67 9.95 -3.39 -14.10
C THR A 67 9.72 -3.00 -12.64
N VAL A 68 8.86 -3.76 -11.98
CA VAL A 68 8.63 -3.59 -10.53
C VAL A 68 9.84 -4.13 -9.75
N GLN A 69 10.44 -3.30 -8.89
CA GLN A 69 11.49 -3.74 -7.97
C GLN A 69 10.95 -4.72 -6.92
N TYR A 70 11.71 -5.75 -6.61
CA TYR A 70 11.32 -6.63 -5.52
C TYR A 70 11.33 -5.88 -4.17
N PRO A 71 10.33 -6.10 -3.30
CA PRO A 71 10.29 -5.47 -1.96
C PRO A 71 11.57 -5.63 -1.16
N ALA A 72 12.25 -6.79 -1.27
CA ALA A 72 13.52 -7.04 -0.61
C ALA A 72 14.63 -6.09 -1.11
N GLU A 73 14.65 -5.73 -2.39
CA GLU A 73 15.66 -4.82 -2.95
C GLU A 73 15.51 -3.41 -2.37
N LEU A 74 14.27 -2.95 -2.19
CA LEU A 74 14.00 -1.67 -1.53
C LEU A 74 14.37 -1.67 -0.05
N LEU A 75 14.18 -2.80 0.65
CA LEU A 75 14.46 -2.93 2.08
C LEU A 75 15.95 -3.10 2.39
N TYR A 76 16.70 -3.85 1.57
CA TYR A 76 18.06 -4.32 1.84
C TYR A 76 19.08 -3.84 0.82
N LYS A 77 18.95 -2.61 0.30
CA LYS A 77 19.96 -2.05 -0.60
C LYS A 77 21.37 -2.12 -0.01
N ALA A 78 22.36 -2.35 -0.89
CA ALA A 78 23.77 -2.50 -0.55
C ALA A 78 24.34 -1.35 0.30
N GLU A 79 25.36 -1.64 1.12
CA GLU A 79 26.08 -0.64 1.89
C GLU A 79 26.54 0.55 1.03
N GLY A 80 26.30 1.76 1.52
CA GLY A 80 26.71 3.01 0.84
C GLY A 80 25.62 3.68 -0.01
N VAL A 81 24.43 3.08 -0.14
CA VAL A 81 23.28 3.72 -0.82
C VAL A 81 22.42 4.45 0.19
N GLU A 82 22.51 5.78 0.24
CA GLU A 82 21.80 6.60 1.24
C GLU A 82 20.28 6.67 1.04
N THR A 83 19.78 6.47 -0.19
CA THR A 83 18.36 6.56 -0.51
C THR A 83 17.86 5.28 -1.18
N LYS A 84 16.73 4.78 -0.68
CA LYS A 84 15.95 3.70 -1.26
C LYS A 84 14.82 4.35 -2.03
N ILE A 85 14.86 4.20 -3.34
CA ILE A 85 13.98 4.93 -4.27
C ILE A 85 13.16 3.92 -5.05
N GLY A 86 11.87 4.19 -5.16
CA GLY A 86 10.95 3.45 -6.00
C GLY A 86 9.86 4.37 -6.55
N ASP A 87 9.19 3.97 -7.60
CA ASP A 87 8.03 4.67 -8.13
C ASP A 87 6.71 4.17 -7.52
N CYS A 88 5.56 4.43 -8.16
CA CYS A 88 4.27 4.18 -7.53
C CYS A 88 3.98 2.69 -7.36
N ASP A 89 4.35 1.83 -8.30
CA ASP A 89 4.12 0.39 -8.22
C ASP A 89 5.11 -0.29 -7.27
N ASP A 90 6.39 0.09 -7.30
CA ASP A 90 7.42 -0.38 -6.36
C ASP A 90 7.00 -0.19 -4.90
N LEU A 91 6.60 1.05 -4.56
CA LEU A 91 6.24 1.41 -3.18
C LEU A 91 4.91 0.80 -2.76
N THR A 92 3.97 0.69 -3.70
CA THR A 92 2.68 0.04 -3.48
C THR A 92 2.83 -1.46 -3.24
N VAL A 93 3.63 -2.15 -4.06
CA VAL A 93 3.92 -3.58 -3.90
C VAL A 93 4.69 -3.85 -2.61
N LEU A 94 5.65 -2.98 -2.25
CA LEU A 94 6.34 -3.09 -0.96
C LEU A 94 5.36 -3.03 0.20
N TYR A 95 4.49 -2.01 0.25
CA TYR A 95 3.57 -1.84 1.37
C TYR A 95 2.54 -2.98 1.44
N ALA A 96 1.97 -3.38 0.31
CA ALA A 96 1.08 -4.53 0.23
C ALA A 96 1.77 -5.80 0.74
N SER A 97 3.01 -6.06 0.31
CA SER A 97 3.76 -7.24 0.74
C SER A 97 4.01 -7.27 2.25
N LEU A 98 4.30 -6.13 2.87
CA LEU A 98 4.47 -6.02 4.32
C LEU A 98 3.16 -6.34 5.06
N LEU A 99 2.02 -5.82 4.60
CA LEU A 99 0.71 -6.05 5.21
C LEU A 99 0.25 -7.50 5.04
N GLU A 100 0.39 -8.08 3.84
CA GLU A 100 0.05 -9.47 3.55
C GLU A 100 0.86 -10.45 4.44
N ASN A 101 2.11 -10.14 4.76
CA ASN A 101 2.92 -10.92 5.69
C ASN A 101 2.44 -10.85 7.16
N LEU A 102 1.54 -9.92 7.48
CA LEU A 102 0.83 -9.81 8.75
C LEU A 102 -0.61 -10.33 8.68
N SER A 103 -0.96 -11.03 7.60
CA SER A 103 -2.30 -11.54 7.31
C SER A 103 -3.36 -10.43 7.25
N ILE A 104 -2.98 -9.30 6.66
CA ILE A 104 -3.86 -8.18 6.33
C ILE A 104 -4.06 -8.19 4.83
N ASP A 105 -5.27 -8.47 4.40
CA ASP A 105 -5.63 -8.51 2.99
C ASP A 105 -5.46 -7.13 2.34
N THR A 106 -4.95 -7.11 1.12
CA THR A 106 -4.71 -5.89 0.34
C THR A 106 -5.36 -5.95 -1.04
N ALA A 107 -5.60 -4.78 -1.60
CA ALA A 107 -6.01 -4.63 -3.00
C ALA A 107 -5.30 -3.44 -3.63
N PHE A 108 -4.87 -3.60 -4.88
CA PHE A 108 -4.35 -2.49 -5.67
C PHE A 108 -5.50 -1.64 -6.22
N LEU A 109 -5.23 -0.38 -6.38
CA LEU A 109 -6.13 0.62 -6.95
C LEU A 109 -5.43 1.22 -8.18
N GLU A 110 -5.87 0.79 -9.36
CA GLU A 110 -5.36 1.29 -10.64
C GLU A 110 -6.17 2.52 -11.04
N ALA A 111 -5.57 3.71 -10.91
CA ALA A 111 -6.19 4.97 -11.27
C ALA A 111 -5.88 5.30 -12.74
N ASN A 112 -6.89 5.22 -13.59
CA ASN A 112 -6.82 5.45 -15.03
C ASN A 112 -7.26 6.88 -15.39
N ASP A 113 -6.78 7.91 -14.66
CA ASP A 113 -7.10 9.31 -14.97
C ASP A 113 -6.34 9.71 -16.26
N PRO A 114 -7.00 10.22 -17.31
CA PRO A 114 -6.37 10.51 -18.58
C PRO A 114 -5.10 11.35 -18.46
N GLY A 115 -3.98 10.81 -18.94
CA GLY A 115 -2.65 11.42 -18.87
C GLY A 115 -1.94 11.29 -17.52
N HIS A 116 -2.53 10.58 -16.54
CA HIS A 116 -2.00 10.41 -15.18
C HIS A 116 -2.31 9.03 -14.65
N GLY A 117 -1.83 7.98 -15.34
CA GLY A 117 -1.91 6.62 -14.83
C GLY A 117 -1.16 6.50 -13.50
N HIS A 118 -1.82 5.94 -12.48
CA HIS A 118 -1.25 5.82 -11.14
C HIS A 118 -1.73 4.53 -10.47
N ILE A 119 -0.89 3.95 -9.65
CA ILE A 119 -1.24 2.80 -8.82
C ILE A 119 -0.95 3.11 -7.35
N TYR A 120 -1.92 2.79 -6.50
CA TYR A 120 -1.80 2.84 -5.04
C TYR A 120 -2.61 1.68 -4.46
N MET A 121 -2.86 1.65 -3.16
CA MET A 121 -3.49 0.48 -2.57
C MET A 121 -4.54 0.80 -1.52
N MET A 122 -5.31 -0.22 -1.15
CA MET A 122 -6.12 -0.24 0.06
C MET A 122 -5.92 -1.56 0.82
N PHE A 123 -6.16 -1.55 2.13
CA PHE A 123 -6.10 -2.73 2.97
C PHE A 123 -7.38 -2.93 3.78
N ASP A 124 -7.68 -4.18 4.13
CA ASP A 124 -8.80 -4.51 5.00
C ASP A 124 -8.56 -3.98 6.42
N SER A 125 -9.39 -3.06 6.87
CA SER A 125 -9.31 -2.49 8.22
C SER A 125 -9.59 -3.50 9.35
N GLY A 126 -10.23 -4.63 9.02
CA GLY A 126 -10.77 -5.58 10.00
C GLY A 126 -12.04 -5.08 10.70
N ILE A 127 -12.55 -3.90 10.34
CA ILE A 127 -13.78 -3.31 10.89
C ILE A 127 -14.99 -3.86 10.12
N LYS A 128 -15.97 -4.34 10.85
CA LYS A 128 -17.24 -4.80 10.22
C LYS A 128 -18.00 -3.60 9.63
N PRO A 129 -18.61 -3.72 8.44
CA PRO A 129 -19.36 -2.62 7.81
C PRO A 129 -20.41 -1.96 8.69
N ALA A 130 -21.09 -2.75 9.55
CA ALA A 130 -22.08 -2.25 10.49
C ALA A 130 -21.48 -1.42 11.65
N LYS A 131 -20.16 -1.39 11.76
CA LYS A 131 -19.42 -0.65 12.80
C LYS A 131 -18.59 0.51 12.23
N ALA A 132 -18.70 0.78 10.93
CA ALA A 132 -17.91 1.83 10.30
C ALA A 132 -18.14 3.21 10.95
N GLU A 133 -19.39 3.54 11.24
CA GLU A 133 -19.77 4.83 11.86
C GLU A 133 -19.24 4.99 13.31
N ASP A 134 -18.91 3.90 13.99
CA ASP A 134 -18.29 3.93 15.32
C ASP A 134 -16.77 4.28 15.23
N HIS A 135 -16.16 4.20 14.04
CA HIS A 135 -14.72 4.32 13.83
C HIS A 135 -14.32 5.47 12.92
N PHE A 136 -15.18 5.91 12.01
CA PHE A 136 -14.88 6.92 11.00
C PHE A 136 -15.86 8.09 11.11
N LEU A 137 -15.36 9.30 10.87
CA LEU A 137 -16.15 10.53 10.92
C LEU A 137 -16.97 10.72 9.63
N SER A 138 -16.51 10.18 8.54
CA SER A 138 -17.11 10.32 7.20
C SER A 138 -16.98 9.05 6.38
N ALA A 139 -17.99 8.79 5.55
CA ALA A 139 -17.95 7.70 4.56
C ALA A 139 -16.86 7.90 3.49
N ASN A 140 -16.32 9.12 3.37
CA ASN A 140 -15.22 9.43 2.44
C ASN A 140 -13.84 9.01 2.98
N GLU A 141 -13.75 8.52 4.22
CA GLU A 141 -12.50 8.05 4.82
C GLU A 141 -12.19 6.59 4.49
N TYR A 142 -13.17 5.83 3.99
CA TYR A 142 -13.03 4.40 3.73
C TYR A 142 -13.79 3.97 2.47
N VAL A 143 -13.52 2.75 2.04
CA VAL A 143 -14.22 2.11 0.92
C VAL A 143 -15.00 0.91 1.43
N LYS A 144 -16.31 0.82 1.09
CA LYS A 144 -17.10 -0.40 1.26
C LYS A 144 -16.96 -1.25 0.00
N TRP A 145 -16.21 -2.33 0.09
CA TRP A 145 -15.96 -3.21 -1.05
C TRP A 145 -15.90 -4.67 -0.60
N GLN A 146 -16.51 -5.56 -1.37
CA GLN A 146 -16.61 -7.01 -1.06
C GLN A 146 -17.05 -7.32 0.37
N GLY A 147 -18.03 -6.55 0.90
CA GLY A 147 -18.58 -6.76 2.25
C GLY A 147 -17.65 -6.38 3.41
N ARG A 148 -16.55 -5.67 3.14
CA ARG A 148 -15.54 -5.22 4.11
C ARG A 148 -15.35 -3.71 4.08
N ILE A 149 -14.65 -3.19 5.08
CA ILE A 149 -14.21 -1.80 5.15
C ILE A 149 -12.71 -1.75 4.82
N TRP A 150 -12.40 -1.08 3.73
CA TRP A 150 -11.04 -0.91 3.23
C TRP A 150 -10.54 0.51 3.42
N ILE A 151 -9.25 0.65 3.69
CA ILE A 151 -8.58 1.94 3.89
C ILE A 151 -7.65 2.19 2.71
N PRO A 152 -7.97 3.17 1.83
CA PRO A 152 -7.06 3.58 0.76
C PRO A 152 -5.86 4.30 1.32
N VAL A 153 -4.67 4.01 0.80
CA VAL A 153 -3.40 4.63 1.23
C VAL A 153 -2.51 4.91 0.03
N GLU A 154 -2.02 6.14 -0.04
CA GLU A 154 -1.06 6.59 -1.04
C GLU A 154 0.36 6.22 -0.60
N ALA A 155 0.91 5.10 -1.11
CA ALA A 155 2.22 4.59 -0.71
C ALA A 155 3.39 5.48 -1.17
N THR A 156 3.22 6.31 -2.19
CA THR A 156 4.26 7.26 -2.63
C THR A 156 4.55 8.35 -1.59
N MET A 157 3.71 8.45 -0.57
CA MET A 157 3.84 9.45 0.51
C MET A 157 4.70 8.98 1.69
N TYR A 158 5.57 7.98 1.53
CA TYR A 158 6.53 7.63 2.59
C TYR A 158 7.37 8.83 3.00
N GLY A 159 7.42 9.09 4.32
CA GLY A 159 8.06 10.27 4.92
C GLY A 159 7.10 11.39 5.29
N PHE A 160 5.85 11.34 4.83
CA PHE A 160 4.72 12.08 5.40
C PHE A 160 4.05 11.24 6.49
N THR A 161 3.00 11.76 7.12
CA THR A 161 2.24 10.98 8.10
C THR A 161 1.34 9.95 7.40
N PHE A 162 1.08 8.81 8.05
CA PHE A 162 0.09 7.86 7.57
C PHE A 162 -1.28 8.53 7.35
N ALA A 163 -1.67 9.46 8.22
CA ALA A 163 -2.95 10.17 8.10
C ALA A 163 -3.03 11.01 6.81
N ASP A 164 -1.92 11.59 6.36
CA ASP A 164 -1.87 12.33 5.10
C ASP A 164 -1.98 11.37 3.91
N ALA A 165 -1.25 10.26 3.92
CA ALA A 165 -1.31 9.23 2.89
C ALA A 165 -2.71 8.59 2.79
N TRP A 166 -3.35 8.32 3.91
CA TRP A 166 -4.73 7.85 3.95
C TRP A 166 -5.71 8.89 3.38
N ARG A 167 -5.62 10.14 3.82
CA ARG A 167 -6.50 11.22 3.33
C ARG A 167 -6.37 11.40 1.82
N ASN A 168 -5.15 11.35 1.29
CA ASN A 168 -4.91 11.48 -0.16
C ASN A 168 -5.48 10.27 -0.91
N GLY A 169 -5.17 9.04 -0.51
CA GLY A 169 -5.69 7.84 -1.16
C GLY A 169 -7.22 7.76 -1.13
N ALA A 170 -7.84 8.12 0.01
CA ALA A 170 -9.30 8.15 0.12
C ALA A 170 -9.92 9.24 -0.78
N ALA A 171 -9.35 10.44 -0.79
CA ALA A 171 -9.83 11.52 -1.65
C ALA A 171 -9.73 11.16 -3.13
N GLU A 172 -8.65 10.55 -3.56
CA GLU A 172 -8.46 10.10 -4.95
C GLU A 172 -9.47 9.02 -5.33
N TYR A 173 -9.64 8.00 -4.49
CA TYR A 173 -10.63 6.95 -4.72
C TYR A 173 -12.03 7.54 -4.94
N HIS A 174 -12.50 8.37 -4.01
CA HIS A 174 -13.85 8.94 -4.08
C HIS A 174 -14.02 9.96 -5.22
N ARG A 175 -12.94 10.58 -5.69
CA ARG A 175 -12.92 11.45 -6.87
C ARG A 175 -13.06 10.67 -8.18
N LEU A 176 -12.38 9.52 -8.28
CA LEU A 176 -12.26 8.75 -9.53
C LEU A 176 -13.32 7.65 -9.68
N LYS A 177 -13.74 7.02 -8.59
CA LYS A 177 -14.68 5.89 -8.64
C LYS A 177 -16.01 6.22 -9.30
N PRO A 178 -16.67 7.38 -9.04
CA PRO A 178 -17.90 7.75 -9.75
C PRO A 178 -17.72 7.92 -11.25
N LYS A 179 -16.49 8.23 -11.70
CA LYS A 179 -16.13 8.41 -13.10
C LYS A 179 -15.75 7.10 -13.80
N LYS A 180 -15.72 5.98 -13.06
CA LYS A 180 -15.25 4.66 -13.55
C LYS A 180 -13.79 4.70 -14.02
N LEU A 181 -12.96 5.45 -13.33
CA LEU A 181 -11.53 5.62 -13.60
C LEU A 181 -10.66 4.94 -12.54
N ILE A 182 -11.22 4.02 -11.73
CA ILE A 182 -10.51 3.17 -10.78
C ILE A 182 -10.95 1.73 -10.96
N ASP A 183 -9.96 0.85 -11.05
CA ASP A 183 -10.11 -0.59 -11.00
C ASP A 183 -9.52 -1.12 -9.68
N GLU A 184 -10.27 -1.96 -8.98
CA GLU A 184 -9.85 -2.62 -7.75
C GLU A 184 -9.36 -4.03 -8.07
N VAL A 185 -8.10 -4.32 -7.74
CA VAL A 185 -7.45 -5.61 -7.97
C VAL A 185 -7.14 -6.29 -6.64
N TYR A 186 -7.91 -7.31 -6.29
CA TYR A 186 -7.74 -8.03 -5.02
C TYR A 186 -6.52 -8.96 -5.08
N VAL A 187 -5.51 -8.67 -4.25
CA VAL A 187 -4.21 -9.36 -4.29
C VAL A 187 -4.35 -10.86 -4.05
N GLN A 188 -5.18 -11.30 -3.08
CA GLN A 188 -5.37 -12.73 -2.81
C GLN A 188 -5.97 -13.51 -3.99
N GLN A 189 -6.83 -12.88 -4.79
CA GLN A 189 -7.37 -13.50 -6.00
C GLN A 189 -6.30 -13.69 -7.07
N TRP A 190 -5.39 -12.71 -7.21
CA TRP A 190 -4.27 -12.79 -8.14
C TRP A 190 -3.26 -13.85 -7.72
N LEU A 191 -2.95 -13.97 -6.44
CA LEU A 191 -2.04 -14.98 -5.90
C LEU A 191 -2.54 -16.43 -6.09
N GLN A 192 -3.85 -16.63 -6.27
CA GLN A 192 -4.39 -17.94 -6.65
C GLN A 192 -4.10 -18.29 -8.11
N THR A 193 -4.04 -17.30 -8.99
CA THR A 193 -3.81 -17.46 -10.43
C THR A 193 -2.32 -17.43 -10.75
N TYR A 194 -1.58 -16.52 -10.15
CA TYR A 194 -0.16 -16.28 -10.36
C TYR A 194 0.59 -16.59 -9.07
N LYS A 195 1.28 -17.74 -9.02
CA LYS A 195 2.10 -18.09 -7.86
C LYS A 195 3.31 -17.15 -7.80
N PRO A 196 3.65 -16.61 -6.62
CA PRO A 196 4.91 -15.89 -6.45
C PRO A 196 6.09 -16.80 -6.79
N ALA A 197 7.09 -16.24 -7.48
CA ALA A 197 8.34 -16.92 -7.79
C ALA A 197 9.15 -17.24 -6.52
#